data_93f423c274eb2eaafeadf1f94e685d4f
#
_entry.id   93f423c274eb2eaafeadf1f94e685d4f
#
_cell.length_a   1.000
_cell.length_b   1.000
_cell.length_c   1.000
_cell.angle_alpha   90.00
_cell.angle_beta   90.00
_cell.angle_gamma   90.00
#
_symmetry.space_group_name_H-M   'P 1'
#
loop_
_entity.id
_entity.type
_entity.pdbx_description
1 polymer ?
#
loop_
_entity_poly.entity_id
_entity_poly.type
_entity_poly.pdbx_seq_one_letter_code
_entity_poly.pdbx_strand_id
1 'polypeptide(L)'
;MKSGFVSVVGRTNAGKSTMINSLLGENLCLVSHKENATRRKMNVVIMHKENQIVLVDTPGLHESNKSFNQLLIEAAKKSIDECDLILFVMSVFDKIDEYKKFLELKPKVEHLVVLNKVDLIEPEKLLAKLSEFNALEKVPNIIPYTSKNKFYKTKLLDEIIKYLPEHPYFFDPEYTTDKNTKDVIKELIIESIYQNLSDELPYCCEVLISKVIEKDNSLTIYADIVTDSENHKAMLIGRDANTIKRIGIVARKRISELFLLKTNLKLIVKVQKKWYDNENFLKKVGLKQ
;
A
#
# COMPACT_ATOMS: atom_id res chain seq x y z
N MET A 1 -3.75 -28.06 -1.05
CA MET A 1 -3.55 -26.73 -1.69
C MET A 1 -4.60 -25.79 -1.13
N LYS A 2 -4.15 -24.65 -0.60
CA LYS A 2 -5.03 -23.59 -0.08
C LYS A 2 -4.79 -22.31 -0.85
N SER A 3 -5.85 -21.52 -1.06
CA SER A 3 -5.76 -20.21 -1.69
C SER A 3 -6.85 -19.29 -1.13
N GLY A 4 -6.53 -18.01 -0.88
CA GLY A 4 -7.51 -17.07 -0.34
C GLY A 4 -7.03 -15.63 -0.31
N PHE A 5 -7.99 -14.73 -0.11
CA PHE A 5 -7.78 -13.30 -0.01
C PHE A 5 -7.56 -12.87 1.44
N VAL A 6 -6.52 -12.10 1.67
CA VAL A 6 -6.12 -11.63 3.00
C VAL A 6 -6.07 -10.11 3.02
N SER A 7 -7.01 -9.49 3.68
CA SER A 7 -7.06 -8.03 3.77
C SER A 7 -6.05 -7.51 4.80
N VAL A 8 -5.19 -6.58 4.40
CA VAL A 8 -4.20 -5.97 5.27
C VAL A 8 -4.69 -4.60 5.71
N VAL A 9 -5.12 -4.50 6.95
CA VAL A 9 -5.70 -3.28 7.52
C VAL A 9 -4.91 -2.78 8.72
N GLY A 10 -5.08 -1.54 9.08
CA GLY A 10 -4.42 -0.91 10.20
C GLY A 10 -4.17 0.57 9.95
N ARG A 11 -3.70 1.25 10.99
CA ARG A 11 -3.41 2.69 10.94
C ARG A 11 -2.39 3.03 9.85
N THR A 12 -2.43 4.27 9.38
CA THR A 12 -1.34 4.84 8.57
C THR A 12 -0.01 4.72 9.31
N ASN A 13 1.07 4.46 8.58
CA ASN A 13 2.41 4.26 9.14
C ASN A 13 2.60 3.04 10.08
N ALA A 14 1.63 2.16 10.22
CA ALA A 14 1.81 0.86 10.91
C ALA A 14 2.80 -0.07 10.19
N GLY A 15 3.10 0.22 8.91
CA GLY A 15 4.06 -0.52 8.09
C GLY A 15 3.44 -1.60 7.20
N LYS A 16 2.15 -1.46 6.84
CA LYS A 16 1.42 -2.41 5.97
C LYS A 16 2.15 -2.69 4.65
N SER A 17 2.33 -1.67 3.82
CA SER A 17 2.96 -1.82 2.49
C SER A 17 4.42 -2.27 2.60
N THR A 18 5.16 -1.84 3.64
CA THR A 18 6.52 -2.34 3.91
C THR A 18 6.50 -3.85 4.25
N MET A 19 5.53 -4.29 5.04
CA MET A 19 5.34 -5.70 5.37
C MET A 19 5.01 -6.50 4.11
N ILE A 20 4.06 -6.04 3.29
CA ILE A 20 3.66 -6.70 2.04
C ILE A 20 4.86 -6.84 1.10
N ASN A 21 5.63 -5.77 0.87
CA ASN A 21 6.85 -5.80 0.06
C ASN A 21 7.88 -6.79 0.61
N SER A 22 8.06 -6.83 1.93
CA SER A 22 8.95 -7.80 2.58
C SER A 22 8.46 -9.24 2.39
N LEU A 23 7.16 -9.49 2.48
CA LEU A 23 6.56 -10.81 2.26
C LEU A 23 6.66 -11.24 0.81
N LEU A 24 6.50 -10.35 -0.15
CA LEU A 24 6.69 -10.61 -1.57
C LEU A 24 8.19 -10.82 -1.89
N GLY A 25 9.05 -10.01 -1.32
CA GLY A 25 10.49 -9.94 -1.65
C GLY A 25 10.82 -8.89 -2.70
N GLU A 26 9.85 -8.07 -3.10
CA GLU A 26 9.94 -7.01 -4.11
C GLU A 26 9.30 -5.71 -3.61
N ASN A 27 9.71 -4.58 -4.17
CA ASN A 27 9.17 -3.26 -3.84
C ASN A 27 8.02 -2.88 -4.79
N LEU A 28 6.90 -3.57 -4.64
CA LEU A 28 5.71 -3.38 -5.48
C LEU A 28 4.72 -2.36 -4.89
N CYS A 29 4.45 -2.46 -3.59
CA CYS A 29 3.54 -1.55 -2.90
C CYS A 29 4.22 -0.23 -2.54
N LEU A 30 3.46 0.86 -2.64
CA LEU A 30 3.90 2.20 -2.29
C LEU A 30 4.26 2.29 -0.80
N VAL A 31 5.48 2.72 -0.49
CA VAL A 31 5.95 2.92 0.87
C VAL A 31 6.26 4.39 1.12
N SER A 32 5.57 5.00 2.08
CA SER A 32 5.81 6.38 2.49
C SER A 32 5.59 6.55 3.99
N HIS A 33 6.32 7.49 4.59
CA HIS A 33 6.08 7.93 5.97
C HIS A 33 4.87 8.87 6.09
N LYS A 34 4.32 9.35 4.96
CA LYS A 34 3.16 10.22 4.93
C LYS A 34 1.87 9.40 5.01
N GLU A 35 0.88 9.95 5.68
CA GLU A 35 -0.43 9.33 5.84
C GLU A 35 -1.12 9.14 4.49
N ASN A 36 -1.93 8.08 4.38
CA ASN A 36 -2.74 7.79 3.17
C ASN A 36 -1.94 7.77 1.85
N ALA A 37 -0.70 7.25 1.89
CA ALA A 37 0.10 7.09 0.69
C ALA A 37 -0.53 6.05 -0.25
N THR A 38 -0.98 4.91 0.27
CA THR A 38 -1.76 3.93 -0.49
C THR A 38 -3.16 4.46 -0.73
N ARG A 39 -3.50 4.71 -1.99
CA ARG A 39 -4.80 5.28 -2.39
C ARG A 39 -5.71 4.27 -3.08
N ARG A 40 -5.17 3.16 -3.55
CA ARG A 40 -5.88 2.14 -4.32
C ARG A 40 -5.66 0.77 -3.74
N LYS A 41 -6.71 -0.02 -3.77
CA LYS A 41 -6.63 -1.45 -3.51
C LYS A 41 -5.67 -2.09 -4.52
N MET A 42 -4.72 -2.87 -4.04
CA MET A 42 -3.81 -3.65 -4.86
C MET A 42 -3.78 -5.08 -4.33
N ASN A 43 -3.96 -6.05 -5.20
CA ASN A 43 -3.77 -7.45 -4.87
C ASN A 43 -2.31 -7.84 -5.13
N VAL A 44 -1.67 -8.43 -4.13
CA VAL A 44 -0.30 -8.95 -4.20
C VAL A 44 -0.36 -10.45 -4.02
N VAL A 45 0.09 -11.18 -5.02
CA VAL A 45 0.06 -12.64 -5.05
C VAL A 45 1.37 -13.19 -4.51
N ILE A 46 1.29 -14.02 -3.48
CA ILE A 46 2.45 -14.66 -2.85
C ILE A 46 2.26 -16.16 -2.91
N MET A 47 3.20 -16.85 -3.56
CA MET A 47 3.30 -18.30 -3.49
C MET A 47 4.14 -18.69 -2.27
N HIS A 48 3.56 -19.51 -1.39
CA HIS A 48 4.28 -20.06 -0.24
C HIS A 48 4.02 -21.56 -0.09
N LYS A 49 5.08 -22.36 -0.28
CA LYS A 49 4.94 -23.82 -0.45
C LYS A 49 3.97 -24.10 -1.62
N GLU A 50 2.95 -24.92 -1.39
CA GLU A 50 1.92 -25.25 -2.40
C GLU A 50 0.63 -24.43 -2.19
N ASN A 51 0.73 -23.23 -1.64
CA ASN A 51 -0.43 -22.40 -1.34
C ASN A 51 -0.26 -21.01 -1.94
N GLN A 52 -1.38 -20.37 -2.27
CA GLN A 52 -1.42 -19.01 -2.78
C GLN A 52 -2.10 -18.07 -1.79
N ILE A 53 -1.40 -17.02 -1.41
CA ILE A 53 -1.91 -15.96 -0.52
C ILE A 53 -2.09 -14.71 -1.36
N VAL A 54 -3.30 -14.19 -1.46
CA VAL A 54 -3.59 -12.94 -2.14
C VAL A 54 -3.72 -11.84 -1.09
N LEU A 55 -2.63 -11.11 -0.84
CA LEU A 55 -2.66 -9.97 0.08
C LEU A 55 -3.31 -8.77 -0.59
N VAL A 56 -4.29 -8.20 0.08
CA VAL A 56 -4.98 -6.99 -0.39
C VAL A 56 -4.44 -5.79 0.36
N ASP A 57 -3.57 -5.00 -0.29
CA ASP A 57 -3.11 -3.73 0.27
C ASP A 57 -4.25 -2.70 0.23
N THR A 58 -4.61 -2.19 1.38
CA THR A 58 -5.71 -1.25 1.52
C THR A 58 -5.22 0.11 1.99
N PRO A 59 -5.91 1.22 1.63
CA PRO A 59 -5.71 2.49 2.28
C PRO A 59 -5.80 2.36 3.81
N GLY A 60 -4.98 3.13 4.53
CA GLY A 60 -5.00 3.11 6.00
C GLY A 60 -6.34 3.55 6.57
N LEU A 61 -6.81 2.87 7.61
CA LEU A 61 -7.97 3.30 8.38
C LEU A 61 -7.59 4.56 9.18
N HIS A 62 -8.07 5.71 8.76
CA HIS A 62 -7.89 6.96 9.48
C HIS A 62 -9.12 7.84 9.33
N GLU A 63 -9.62 8.36 10.44
CA GLU A 63 -10.73 9.30 10.43
C GLU A 63 -10.29 10.61 9.78
N SER A 64 -10.98 11.03 8.73
CA SER A 64 -10.74 12.29 8.06
C SER A 64 -12.05 12.85 7.49
N ASN A 65 -12.26 14.14 7.70
CA ASN A 65 -13.47 14.85 7.29
C ASN A 65 -13.45 15.32 5.82
N LYS A 66 -12.45 14.96 5.02
CA LYS A 66 -12.40 15.32 3.60
C LYS A 66 -13.05 14.21 2.77
N SER A 67 -13.91 14.56 1.81
CA SER A 67 -14.66 13.63 0.95
C SER A 67 -13.79 12.58 0.25
N PHE A 68 -12.57 12.94 -0.15
CA PHE A 68 -11.61 12.02 -0.73
C PHE A 68 -11.17 10.90 0.26
N ASN A 69 -10.98 11.23 1.52
CA ASN A 69 -10.59 10.25 2.54
C ASN A 69 -11.75 9.32 2.95
N GLN A 70 -13.00 9.75 2.81
CA GLN A 70 -14.16 8.88 3.01
C GLN A 70 -14.20 7.75 1.98
N LEU A 71 -13.87 8.04 0.71
CA LEU A 71 -13.73 7.00 -0.33
C LEU A 71 -12.66 5.96 0.02
N LEU A 72 -11.54 6.37 0.61
CA LEU A 72 -10.48 5.45 1.02
C LEU A 72 -10.92 4.56 2.19
N ILE A 73 -11.68 5.11 3.16
CA ILE A 73 -12.23 4.35 4.29
C ILE A 73 -13.27 3.33 3.80
N GLU A 74 -14.14 3.72 2.85
CA GLU A 74 -15.11 2.82 2.24
C GLU A 74 -14.44 1.66 1.48
N ALA A 75 -13.38 1.95 0.73
CA ALA A 75 -12.59 0.93 0.04
C ALA A 75 -11.95 -0.08 1.02
N ALA A 76 -11.43 0.42 2.16
CA ALA A 76 -10.89 -0.44 3.20
C ALA A 76 -11.98 -1.32 3.85
N LYS A 77 -13.15 -0.74 4.18
CA LYS A 77 -14.30 -1.49 4.73
C LYS A 77 -14.78 -2.59 3.77
N LYS A 78 -14.95 -2.26 2.49
CA LYS A 78 -15.34 -3.24 1.47
C LYS A 78 -14.33 -4.39 1.37
N SER A 79 -13.04 -4.11 1.48
CA SER A 79 -12.00 -5.14 1.45
C SER A 79 -12.05 -6.08 2.68
N ILE A 80 -12.51 -5.59 3.84
CA ILE A 80 -12.71 -6.39 5.04
C ILE A 80 -13.87 -7.39 4.87
N ASP A 81 -14.94 -6.98 4.18
CA ASP A 81 -16.13 -7.82 3.98
C ASP A 81 -15.94 -8.91 2.90
N GLU A 82 -14.95 -8.75 2.02
CA GLU A 82 -14.73 -9.62 0.85
C GLU A 82 -13.47 -10.51 0.97
N CYS A 83 -12.92 -10.72 2.18
CA CYS A 83 -11.70 -11.52 2.37
C CYS A 83 -11.96 -12.79 3.21
N ASP A 84 -11.01 -13.72 3.18
CA ASP A 84 -11.02 -14.96 3.98
C ASP A 84 -10.35 -14.76 5.34
N LEU A 85 -9.44 -13.80 5.45
CA LEU A 85 -8.70 -13.47 6.66
C LEU A 85 -8.35 -11.98 6.69
N ILE A 86 -8.31 -11.38 7.87
CA ILE A 86 -7.83 -10.02 8.09
C ILE A 86 -6.49 -10.06 8.83
N LEU A 87 -5.50 -9.33 8.33
CA LEU A 87 -4.30 -8.97 9.08
C LEU A 87 -4.47 -7.55 9.61
N PHE A 88 -4.73 -7.42 10.90
CA PHE A 88 -4.71 -6.12 11.55
C PHE A 88 -3.28 -5.78 11.94
N VAL A 89 -2.66 -4.87 11.19
CA VAL A 89 -1.26 -4.47 11.39
C VAL A 89 -1.20 -3.25 12.28
N MET A 90 -0.51 -3.36 13.39
CA MET A 90 -0.21 -2.25 14.28
C MET A 90 1.29 -2.22 14.60
N SER A 91 1.82 -1.02 14.82
CA SER A 91 3.19 -0.83 15.27
C SER A 91 3.30 -1.11 16.78
N VAL A 92 4.46 -1.56 17.25
CA VAL A 92 4.77 -1.67 18.69
C VAL A 92 4.59 -0.34 19.45
N PHE A 93 4.60 0.79 18.74
CA PHE A 93 4.39 2.13 19.30
C PHE A 93 2.90 2.55 19.36
N ASP A 94 2.02 1.81 18.70
CA ASP A 94 0.60 2.13 18.69
C ASP A 94 -0.04 1.72 20.03
N LYS A 95 -1.07 2.46 20.45
CA LYS A 95 -1.86 2.12 21.63
C LYS A 95 -2.83 0.99 21.33
N ILE A 96 -3.17 0.20 22.33
CA ILE A 96 -4.16 -0.89 22.23
C ILE A 96 -5.53 -0.39 21.75
N ASP A 97 -5.83 0.89 21.95
CA ASP A 97 -7.07 1.52 21.52
C ASP A 97 -7.27 1.49 20.01
N GLU A 98 -6.19 1.46 19.22
CA GLU A 98 -6.30 1.29 17.77
C GLU A 98 -6.88 -0.09 17.40
N TYR A 99 -6.54 -1.13 18.16
CA TYR A 99 -7.15 -2.44 17.99
C TYR A 99 -8.61 -2.46 18.46
N LYS A 100 -8.94 -1.78 19.59
CA LYS A 100 -10.33 -1.66 20.03
C LYS A 100 -11.21 -0.97 18.99
N LYS A 101 -10.74 0.11 18.37
CA LYS A 101 -11.44 0.77 17.25
C LYS A 101 -11.66 -0.16 16.06
N PHE A 102 -10.69 -1.01 15.74
CA PHE A 102 -10.87 -2.03 14.71
C PHE A 102 -11.99 -3.02 15.08
N LEU A 103 -12.08 -3.46 16.34
CA LEU A 103 -13.13 -4.35 16.80
C LEU A 103 -14.53 -3.70 16.74
N GLU A 104 -14.64 -2.36 16.85
CA GLU A 104 -15.89 -1.62 16.68
C GLU A 104 -16.47 -1.76 15.26
N LEU A 105 -15.64 -2.06 14.26
CA LEU A 105 -16.08 -2.37 12.88
C LEU A 105 -16.81 -3.71 12.79
N LYS A 106 -16.77 -4.55 13.84
CA LYS A 106 -17.41 -5.88 13.94
C LYS A 106 -17.05 -6.76 12.74
N PRO A 107 -15.74 -7.04 12.50
CA PRO A 107 -15.33 -7.89 11.38
C PRO A 107 -16.02 -9.25 11.47
N LYS A 108 -16.54 -9.74 10.33
CA LYS A 108 -17.27 -11.01 10.25
C LYS A 108 -16.35 -12.21 10.03
N VAL A 109 -15.12 -11.95 9.60
CA VAL A 109 -14.11 -12.98 9.34
C VAL A 109 -13.05 -13.00 10.42
N GLU A 110 -12.33 -14.12 10.52
CA GLU A 110 -11.21 -14.26 11.44
C GLU A 110 -10.13 -13.21 11.17
N HIS A 111 -9.43 -12.80 12.22
CA HIS A 111 -8.35 -11.85 12.10
C HIS A 111 -7.15 -12.21 12.95
N LEU A 112 -5.96 -11.85 12.45
CA LEU A 112 -4.68 -11.94 13.16
C LEU A 112 -4.19 -10.53 13.46
N VAL A 113 -3.62 -10.32 14.63
CA VAL A 113 -2.94 -9.08 14.98
C VAL A 113 -1.45 -9.22 14.64
N VAL A 114 -0.96 -8.43 13.69
CA VAL A 114 0.46 -8.37 13.38
C VAL A 114 1.08 -7.18 14.11
N LEU A 115 1.83 -7.49 15.18
CA LEU A 115 2.56 -6.49 15.96
C LEU A 115 3.90 -6.20 15.26
N ASN A 116 3.92 -5.15 14.46
CA ASN A 116 5.01 -4.81 13.56
C ASN A 116 6.08 -3.92 14.20
N LYS A 117 7.28 -3.88 13.58
CA LYS A 117 8.44 -3.10 13.99
C LYS A 117 9.04 -3.55 15.33
N VAL A 118 8.94 -4.85 15.63
CA VAL A 118 9.46 -5.39 16.90
C VAL A 118 10.98 -5.24 17.06
N ASP A 119 11.70 -5.02 15.97
CA ASP A 119 13.12 -4.72 15.93
C ASP A 119 13.50 -3.34 16.51
N LEU A 120 12.53 -2.49 16.79
CA LEU A 120 12.73 -1.12 17.30
C LEU A 120 12.54 -0.99 18.81
N ILE A 121 12.25 -2.09 19.51
CA ILE A 121 12.07 -2.10 20.96
C ILE A 121 12.81 -3.28 21.60
N GLU A 122 13.17 -3.14 22.87
CA GLU A 122 13.79 -4.19 23.66
C GLU A 122 12.81 -5.33 23.99
N PRO A 123 13.29 -6.56 24.20
CA PRO A 123 12.46 -7.73 24.47
C PRO A 123 11.48 -7.54 25.65
N GLU A 124 11.92 -6.88 26.72
CA GLU A 124 11.09 -6.61 27.90
C GLU A 124 9.89 -5.72 27.56
N LYS A 125 10.10 -4.70 26.72
CA LYS A 125 9.04 -3.84 26.23
C LYS A 125 8.08 -4.57 25.30
N LEU A 126 8.60 -5.51 24.51
CA LEU A 126 7.76 -6.37 23.68
C LEU A 126 6.85 -7.25 24.54
N LEU A 127 7.39 -7.88 25.61
CA LEU A 127 6.61 -8.68 26.52
C LEU A 127 5.51 -7.86 27.24
N ALA A 128 5.86 -6.65 27.70
CA ALA A 128 4.87 -5.74 28.27
C ALA A 128 3.78 -5.39 27.27
N LYS A 129 4.14 -5.13 26.01
CA LYS A 129 3.18 -4.83 24.94
C LYS A 129 2.26 -6.00 24.64
N LEU A 130 2.76 -7.22 24.60
CA LEU A 130 1.96 -8.43 24.44
C LEU A 130 1.02 -8.65 25.64
N SER A 131 1.44 -8.31 26.85
CA SER A 131 0.62 -8.43 28.07
C SER A 131 -0.58 -7.47 28.07
N GLU A 132 -0.52 -6.33 27.36
CA GLU A 132 -1.67 -5.42 27.21
C GLU A 132 -2.88 -6.14 26.57
N PHE A 133 -2.64 -7.10 25.67
CA PHE A 133 -3.70 -7.85 24.99
C PHE A 133 -4.34 -8.90 25.89
N ASN A 134 -3.63 -9.40 26.91
CA ASN A 134 -4.18 -10.39 27.85
C ASN A 134 -5.30 -9.80 28.72
N ALA A 135 -5.39 -8.46 28.81
CA ALA A 135 -6.46 -7.78 29.52
C ALA A 135 -7.76 -7.66 28.69
N LEU A 136 -7.76 -8.11 27.44
CA LEU A 136 -8.95 -8.12 26.59
C LEU A 136 -9.83 -9.33 26.90
N GLU A 137 -11.15 -9.19 26.80
CA GLU A 137 -12.11 -10.30 26.99
C GLU A 137 -11.83 -11.48 26.06
N LYS A 138 -11.44 -11.19 24.80
CA LYS A 138 -11.00 -12.18 23.82
C LYS A 138 -9.60 -11.82 23.36
N VAL A 139 -8.62 -12.63 23.75
CA VAL A 139 -7.22 -12.44 23.32
C VAL A 139 -7.09 -12.87 21.86
N PRO A 140 -6.65 -11.97 20.96
CA PRO A 140 -6.45 -12.33 19.56
C PRO A 140 -5.19 -13.19 19.38
N ASN A 141 -5.08 -13.85 18.24
CA ASN A 141 -3.80 -14.43 17.83
C ASN A 141 -2.86 -13.31 17.38
N ILE A 142 -1.75 -13.13 18.11
CA ILE A 142 -0.79 -12.03 17.90
C ILE A 142 0.51 -12.59 17.33
N ILE A 143 0.96 -12.01 16.23
CA ILE A 143 2.19 -12.40 15.57
C ILE A 143 3.15 -11.20 15.60
N PRO A 144 4.23 -11.29 16.39
CA PRO A 144 5.32 -10.33 16.31
C PRO A 144 5.95 -10.36 14.92
N TYR A 145 6.27 -9.20 14.34
CA TYR A 145 6.78 -9.10 12.99
C TYR A 145 7.83 -7.99 12.84
N THR A 146 8.81 -8.24 11.98
CA THR A 146 9.70 -7.24 11.40
C THR A 146 10.06 -7.61 9.96
N SER A 147 10.10 -6.62 9.08
CA SER A 147 10.52 -6.80 7.68
C SER A 147 12.02 -7.10 7.51
N LYS A 148 12.82 -6.93 8.56
CA LYS A 148 14.29 -7.11 8.52
C LYS A 148 14.75 -8.54 8.68
N ASN A 149 13.88 -9.47 9.09
CA ASN A 149 14.28 -10.85 9.39
C ASN A 149 13.37 -11.86 8.70
N LYS A 150 13.98 -12.73 7.89
CA LYS A 150 13.28 -13.78 7.11
C LYS A 150 12.51 -14.77 7.99
N PHE A 151 12.93 -15.02 9.23
CA PHE A 151 12.23 -15.90 10.16
C PHE A 151 10.79 -15.43 10.39
N TYR A 152 10.58 -14.13 10.63
CA TYR A 152 9.25 -13.57 10.84
C TYR A 152 8.38 -13.64 9.58
N LYS A 153 9.00 -13.48 8.39
CA LYS A 153 8.32 -13.67 7.10
C LYS A 153 7.71 -15.07 7.00
N THR A 154 8.54 -16.10 7.15
CA THR A 154 8.09 -17.50 7.03
C THR A 154 7.03 -17.83 8.07
N LYS A 155 7.23 -17.41 9.33
CA LYS A 155 6.29 -17.62 10.43
C LYS A 155 4.92 -17.00 10.14
N LEU A 156 4.88 -15.77 9.62
CA LEU A 156 3.62 -15.08 9.28
C LEU A 156 2.91 -15.79 8.12
N LEU A 157 3.62 -16.17 7.06
CA LEU A 157 3.05 -16.88 5.93
C LEU A 157 2.50 -18.26 6.33
N ASP A 158 3.24 -19.01 7.16
CA ASP A 158 2.77 -20.30 7.69
C ASP A 158 1.52 -20.16 8.55
N GLU A 159 1.42 -19.07 9.31
CA GLU A 159 0.22 -18.81 10.13
C GLU A 159 -0.98 -18.44 9.28
N ILE A 160 -0.81 -17.54 8.29
CA ILE A 160 -1.89 -17.15 7.37
C ILE A 160 -2.52 -18.37 6.69
N ILE A 161 -1.72 -19.32 6.19
CA ILE A 161 -2.21 -20.51 5.47
C ILE A 161 -3.16 -21.36 6.33
N LYS A 162 -3.04 -21.36 7.66
CA LYS A 162 -3.93 -22.13 8.52
C LYS A 162 -5.39 -21.70 8.38
N TYR A 163 -5.63 -20.43 8.12
CA TYR A 163 -6.95 -19.80 8.02
C TYR A 163 -7.52 -19.78 6.59
N LEU A 164 -6.69 -20.04 5.56
CA LEU A 164 -7.16 -20.04 4.19
C LEU A 164 -7.97 -21.30 3.86
N PRO A 165 -9.01 -21.15 3.01
CA PRO A 165 -9.81 -22.29 2.53
C PRO A 165 -9.01 -23.19 1.57
N GLU A 166 -9.48 -24.44 1.42
CA GLU A 166 -9.06 -25.28 0.32
C GLU A 166 -9.69 -24.78 -0.97
N HIS A 167 -8.87 -24.23 -1.86
CA HIS A 167 -9.32 -23.62 -3.10
C HIS A 167 -8.20 -23.69 -4.16
N PRO A 168 -8.52 -23.84 -5.44
CA PRO A 168 -7.56 -23.66 -6.55
C PRO A 168 -6.97 -22.26 -6.52
N TYR A 169 -5.84 -22.05 -7.19
CA TYR A 169 -5.24 -20.72 -7.33
C TYR A 169 -6.18 -19.76 -8.04
N PHE A 170 -6.28 -18.54 -7.53
CA PHE A 170 -7.05 -17.44 -8.13
C PHE A 170 -6.27 -16.76 -9.26
N PHE A 171 -4.94 -16.79 -9.18
CA PHE A 171 -4.04 -16.19 -10.16
C PHE A 171 -3.00 -17.21 -10.61
N ASP A 172 -2.46 -17.00 -11.81
CA ASP A 172 -1.30 -17.74 -12.25
C ASP A 172 -0.15 -17.56 -11.25
N PRO A 173 0.55 -18.65 -10.84
CA PRO A 173 1.66 -18.58 -9.88
C PRO A 173 2.81 -17.65 -10.27
N GLU A 174 2.95 -17.32 -11.55
CA GLU A 174 3.95 -16.39 -12.05
C GLU A 174 3.57 -14.91 -11.82
N TYR A 175 2.31 -14.61 -11.51
CA TYR A 175 1.86 -13.26 -11.27
C TYR A 175 2.15 -12.82 -9.84
N THR A 176 2.71 -11.64 -9.69
CA THR A 176 2.96 -10.99 -8.38
C THR A 176 1.86 -9.98 -8.02
N THR A 177 1.03 -9.56 -8.99
CA THR A 177 -0.07 -8.61 -8.78
C THR A 177 -1.13 -8.73 -9.87
N ASP A 178 -2.35 -8.27 -9.53
CA ASP A 178 -3.45 -8.08 -10.49
C ASP A 178 -3.34 -6.78 -11.31
N LYS A 179 -2.33 -5.93 -11.02
CA LYS A 179 -2.16 -4.65 -11.68
C LYS A 179 -1.41 -4.78 -13.00
N ASN A 180 -1.85 -4.03 -13.98
CA ASN A 180 -1.10 -3.90 -15.23
C ASN A 180 0.14 -3.01 -15.07
N THR A 181 1.06 -3.09 -16.02
CA THR A 181 2.31 -2.32 -16.04
C THR A 181 2.10 -0.81 -15.84
N LYS A 182 1.03 -0.23 -16.41
CA LYS A 182 0.76 1.21 -16.25
C LYS A 182 0.37 1.58 -14.83
N ASP A 183 -0.39 0.72 -14.16
CA ASP A 183 -0.82 0.93 -12.77
C ASP A 183 0.37 0.85 -11.83
N VAL A 184 1.26 -0.12 -12.01
CA VAL A 184 2.50 -0.25 -11.22
C VAL A 184 3.40 0.97 -11.42
N ILE A 185 3.65 1.39 -12.66
CA ILE A 185 4.43 2.59 -12.97
C ILE A 185 3.83 3.83 -12.32
N LYS A 186 2.51 3.96 -12.37
CA LYS A 186 1.78 5.07 -11.75
C LYS A 186 2.03 5.13 -10.24
N GLU A 187 1.92 4.01 -9.52
CA GLU A 187 2.18 3.97 -8.09
C GLU A 187 3.63 4.35 -7.75
N LEU A 188 4.61 3.91 -8.53
CA LEU A 188 6.02 4.29 -8.36
C LEU A 188 6.27 5.79 -8.57
N ILE A 189 5.56 6.42 -9.51
CA ILE A 189 5.63 7.88 -9.69
C ILE A 189 4.96 8.60 -8.51
N ILE A 190 3.79 8.14 -8.07
CA ILE A 190 3.10 8.68 -6.89
C ILE A 190 3.99 8.56 -5.65
N GLU A 191 4.63 7.43 -5.43
CA GLU A 191 5.57 7.26 -4.33
C GLU A 191 6.72 8.27 -4.38
N SER A 192 7.25 8.51 -5.58
CA SER A 192 8.31 9.50 -5.78
C SER A 192 7.85 10.93 -5.50
N ILE A 193 6.57 11.24 -5.78
CA ILE A 193 5.95 12.51 -5.39
C ILE A 193 5.90 12.62 -3.86
N TYR A 194 5.43 11.58 -3.16
CA TYR A 194 5.36 11.56 -1.69
C TYR A 194 6.71 11.69 -1.02
N GLN A 195 7.77 11.14 -1.60
CA GLN A 195 9.13 11.22 -1.06
C GLN A 195 9.77 12.61 -1.24
N ASN A 196 9.42 13.34 -2.30
CA ASN A 196 10.09 14.58 -2.67
C ASN A 196 9.32 15.85 -2.32
N LEU A 197 8.04 15.75 -1.95
CA LEU A 197 7.21 16.88 -1.56
C LEU A 197 6.88 16.80 -0.08
N SER A 198 6.61 17.95 0.54
CA SER A 198 6.18 18.06 1.93
C SER A 198 4.71 18.45 2.03
N ASP A 199 4.21 18.45 3.25
CA ASP A 199 2.91 18.95 3.66
C ASP A 199 1.73 18.39 2.84
N GLU A 200 0.84 19.23 2.39
CA GLU A 200 -0.40 18.84 1.72
C GLU A 200 -0.24 18.59 0.22
N LEU A 201 0.85 19.03 -0.39
CA LEU A 201 1.04 19.02 -1.83
C LEU A 201 0.94 17.62 -2.48
N PRO A 202 1.50 16.53 -1.87
CA PRO A 202 1.33 15.19 -2.42
C PRO A 202 -0.14 14.77 -2.55
N TYR A 203 -1.00 15.23 -1.64
CA TYR A 203 -2.42 14.87 -1.61
C TYR A 203 -3.25 15.60 -2.67
N CYS A 204 -2.73 16.74 -3.16
CA CYS A 204 -3.35 17.53 -4.23
C CYS A 204 -2.98 17.05 -5.63
N CYS A 205 -2.22 15.95 -5.74
CA CYS A 205 -1.71 15.44 -7.01
C CYS A 205 -2.26 14.07 -7.36
N GLU A 206 -2.41 13.82 -8.65
CA GLU A 206 -2.70 12.51 -9.20
C GLU A 206 -1.83 12.27 -10.44
N VAL A 207 -1.58 11.01 -10.79
CA VAL A 207 -0.76 10.64 -11.94
C VAL A 207 -1.60 9.92 -12.98
N LEU A 208 -1.48 10.34 -14.23
CA LEU A 208 -2.09 9.72 -15.39
C LEU A 208 -1.00 9.24 -16.36
N ILE A 209 -0.93 7.93 -16.58
CA ILE A 209 -0.03 7.38 -17.59
C ILE A 209 -0.67 7.52 -18.96
N SER A 210 -0.09 8.39 -19.79
CA SER A 210 -0.57 8.65 -21.15
C SER A 210 -0.14 7.56 -22.12
N LYS A 211 1.13 7.13 -22.06
CA LYS A 211 1.70 6.12 -22.95
C LYS A 211 2.87 5.40 -22.31
N VAL A 212 2.97 4.11 -22.57
CA VAL A 212 4.14 3.28 -22.26
C VAL A 212 4.58 2.61 -23.56
N ILE A 213 5.84 2.73 -23.91
CA ILE A 213 6.44 2.12 -25.09
C ILE A 213 7.62 1.29 -24.61
N GLU A 214 7.52 0.00 -24.85
CA GLU A 214 8.62 -0.93 -24.65
C GLU A 214 9.26 -1.22 -26.00
N LYS A 215 10.58 -1.02 -26.10
CA LYS A 215 11.38 -1.34 -27.28
C LYS A 215 12.72 -1.90 -26.85
N ASP A 216 13.10 -3.01 -27.42
CA ASP A 216 14.35 -3.71 -27.13
C ASP A 216 14.52 -3.86 -25.60
N ASN A 217 15.57 -3.31 -25.01
CA ASN A 217 15.82 -3.32 -23.57
C ASN A 217 15.48 -1.98 -22.90
N SER A 218 14.51 -1.24 -23.39
CA SER A 218 14.17 0.08 -22.86
C SER A 218 12.67 0.32 -22.74
N LEU A 219 12.31 1.10 -21.72
CA LEU A 219 10.95 1.50 -21.40
C LEU A 219 10.85 3.02 -21.50
N THR A 220 9.99 3.53 -22.36
CA THR A 220 9.71 4.97 -22.48
C THR A 220 8.30 5.26 -22.00
N ILE A 221 8.20 6.13 -20.99
CA ILE A 221 6.97 6.43 -20.26
C ILE A 221 6.64 7.92 -20.42
N TYR A 222 5.38 8.21 -20.76
CA TYR A 222 4.80 9.55 -20.77
C TYR A 222 3.75 9.61 -19.68
N ALA A 223 3.93 10.50 -18.70
CA ALA A 223 3.02 10.64 -17.59
C ALA A 223 2.71 12.10 -17.27
N ASP A 224 1.46 12.37 -16.96
CA ASP A 224 0.98 13.65 -16.50
C ASP A 224 0.80 13.62 -14.98
N ILE A 225 1.40 14.58 -14.27
CA ILE A 225 1.08 14.86 -12.87
C ILE A 225 0.00 15.92 -12.89
N VAL A 226 -1.20 15.55 -12.43
CA VAL A 226 -2.36 16.44 -12.41
C VAL A 226 -2.51 17.03 -11.02
N THR A 227 -2.72 18.34 -10.92
CA THR A 227 -2.97 19.06 -9.68
C THR A 227 -4.17 19.99 -9.81
N ASP A 228 -4.67 20.53 -8.72
CA ASP A 228 -5.92 21.31 -8.67
C ASP A 228 -5.73 22.82 -8.92
N SER A 229 -4.50 23.35 -8.83
CA SER A 229 -4.23 24.80 -8.93
C SER A 229 -2.91 25.12 -9.60
N GLU A 230 -2.80 26.34 -10.16
CA GLU A 230 -1.54 26.85 -10.73
C GLU A 230 -0.46 27.04 -9.65
N ASN A 231 -0.83 27.37 -8.43
CA ASN A 231 0.11 27.47 -7.32
C ASN A 231 0.75 26.11 -7.01
N HIS A 232 -0.05 25.04 -6.92
CA HIS A 232 0.45 23.70 -6.72
C HIS A 232 1.31 23.23 -7.90
N LYS A 233 0.94 23.59 -9.13
CA LYS A 233 1.76 23.32 -10.30
C LYS A 233 3.13 24.01 -10.22
N ALA A 234 3.17 25.28 -9.83
CA ALA A 234 4.43 26.00 -9.65
C ALA A 234 5.33 25.34 -8.57
N MET A 235 4.73 24.88 -7.45
CA MET A 235 5.45 24.16 -6.39
C MET A 235 5.96 22.79 -6.86
N LEU A 236 5.16 22.06 -7.66
CA LEU A 236 5.54 20.77 -8.26
C LEU A 236 6.69 20.90 -9.23
N ILE A 237 6.70 21.94 -10.04
CA ILE A 237 7.81 22.24 -10.95
C ILE A 237 9.02 22.66 -10.14
N GLY A 238 8.83 23.58 -9.18
CA GLY A 238 9.88 24.14 -8.36
C GLY A 238 10.76 25.14 -9.10
N ARG A 239 11.62 25.83 -8.36
CA ARG A 239 12.59 26.76 -8.94
C ARG A 239 13.52 26.03 -9.91
N ASP A 240 13.69 26.55 -11.10
CA ASP A 240 14.50 25.96 -12.19
C ASP A 240 14.14 24.50 -12.52
N ALA A 241 12.88 24.15 -12.32
CA ALA A 241 12.34 22.79 -12.47
C ALA A 241 13.02 21.72 -11.56
N ASN A 242 13.65 22.13 -10.46
CA ASN A 242 14.41 21.22 -9.61
C ASN A 242 13.54 20.17 -8.89
N THR A 243 12.30 20.51 -8.50
CA THR A 243 11.41 19.57 -7.83
C THR A 243 10.96 18.46 -8.76
N ILE A 244 10.45 18.81 -9.95
CA ILE A 244 10.01 17.81 -10.93
C ILE A 244 11.17 16.94 -11.43
N LYS A 245 12.37 17.49 -11.55
CA LYS A 245 13.59 16.72 -11.89
C LYS A 245 13.91 15.69 -10.82
N ARG A 246 13.85 16.03 -9.53
CA ARG A 246 14.08 15.09 -8.42
C ARG A 246 13.04 13.97 -8.42
N ILE A 247 11.77 14.31 -8.57
CA ILE A 247 10.68 13.33 -8.70
C ILE A 247 10.98 12.37 -9.86
N GLY A 248 11.32 12.92 -11.02
CA GLY A 248 11.64 12.12 -12.21
C GLY A 248 12.85 11.21 -12.05
N ILE A 249 13.90 11.65 -11.35
CA ILE A 249 15.10 10.83 -11.08
C ILE A 249 14.75 9.65 -10.18
N VAL A 250 14.02 9.89 -9.08
CA VAL A 250 13.64 8.86 -8.12
C VAL A 250 12.69 7.85 -8.77
N ALA A 251 11.64 8.32 -9.45
CA ALA A 251 10.69 7.47 -10.15
C ALA A 251 11.36 6.60 -11.21
N ARG A 252 12.19 7.20 -12.06
CA ARG A 252 12.92 6.49 -13.12
C ARG A 252 13.82 5.39 -12.56
N LYS A 253 14.56 5.68 -11.49
CA LYS A 253 15.43 4.69 -10.83
C LYS A 253 14.63 3.49 -10.36
N ARG A 254 13.53 3.71 -9.63
CA ARG A 254 12.68 2.64 -9.10
C ARG A 254 12.01 1.81 -10.20
N ILE A 255 11.50 2.47 -11.25
CA ILE A 255 10.92 1.78 -12.40
C ILE A 255 11.98 0.91 -13.08
N SER A 256 13.19 1.45 -13.29
CA SER A 256 14.29 0.70 -13.90
C SER A 256 14.72 -0.51 -13.07
N GLU A 257 14.74 -0.37 -11.73
CA GLU A 257 15.06 -1.46 -10.80
C GLU A 257 13.99 -2.56 -10.81
N LEU A 258 12.69 -2.19 -10.82
CA LEU A 258 11.60 -3.17 -10.80
C LEU A 258 11.45 -3.91 -12.12
N PHE A 259 11.52 -3.21 -13.26
CA PHE A 259 11.32 -3.81 -14.57
C PHE A 259 12.62 -4.36 -15.20
N LEU A 260 13.78 -4.13 -14.56
CA LEU A 260 15.11 -4.49 -15.06
C LEU A 260 15.39 -3.95 -16.48
N LEU A 261 14.77 -2.80 -16.84
CA LEU A 261 14.87 -2.15 -18.14
C LEU A 261 15.40 -0.72 -18.01
N LYS A 262 16.17 -0.29 -19.01
CA LYS A 262 16.56 1.13 -19.10
C LYS A 262 15.32 1.99 -19.28
N THR A 263 15.04 2.89 -18.33
CA THR A 263 13.81 3.67 -18.31
C THR A 263 14.05 5.13 -18.71
N ASN A 264 13.23 5.61 -19.66
CA ASN A 264 13.08 7.01 -20.02
C ASN A 264 11.73 7.51 -19.52
N LEU A 265 11.69 8.50 -18.63
CA LEU A 265 10.47 9.03 -18.05
C LEU A 265 10.30 10.51 -18.44
N LYS A 266 9.17 10.81 -19.08
CA LYS A 266 8.75 12.17 -19.43
C LYS A 266 7.56 12.56 -18.59
N LEU A 267 7.74 13.55 -17.70
CA LEU A 267 6.72 14.07 -16.79
C LEU A 267 6.28 15.46 -17.25
N ILE A 268 4.96 15.67 -17.26
CA ILE A 268 4.32 16.97 -17.52
C ILE A 268 3.39 17.28 -16.35
N VAL A 269 3.42 18.52 -15.84
CA VAL A 269 2.50 18.96 -14.81
C VAL A 269 1.33 19.71 -15.45
N LYS A 270 0.10 19.25 -15.18
CA LYS A 270 -1.16 19.80 -15.67
C LYS A 270 -2.04 20.25 -14.53
N VAL A 271 -2.82 21.31 -14.76
CA VAL A 271 -3.84 21.75 -13.79
C VAL A 271 -5.20 21.29 -14.27
N GLN A 272 -5.93 20.64 -13.38
CA GLN A 272 -7.33 20.30 -13.51
C GLN A 272 -8.04 20.67 -12.20
N LYS A 273 -8.69 21.84 -12.21
CA LYS A 273 -9.39 22.34 -11.01
C LYS A 273 -10.38 21.32 -10.50
N LYS A 274 -10.38 21.11 -9.17
CA LYS A 274 -11.28 20.16 -8.47
C LYS A 274 -11.29 18.76 -9.10
N TRP A 275 -10.15 18.25 -9.53
CA TRP A 275 -10.05 16.92 -10.14
C TRP A 275 -10.61 15.82 -9.23
N TYR A 276 -10.55 15.99 -7.91
CA TYR A 276 -11.06 15.07 -6.89
C TYR A 276 -12.59 15.02 -6.81
N ASP A 277 -13.31 16.01 -7.41
CA ASP A 277 -14.77 16.03 -7.53
C ASP A 277 -15.24 15.56 -8.92
N ASN A 278 -14.33 15.34 -9.86
CA ASN A 278 -14.66 14.96 -11.23
C ASN A 278 -14.75 13.44 -11.37
N GLU A 279 -15.97 12.91 -11.41
CA GLU A 279 -16.23 11.45 -11.48
C GLU A 279 -15.56 10.78 -12.67
N ASN A 280 -15.61 11.40 -13.87
CA ASN A 280 -14.98 10.86 -15.07
C ASN A 280 -13.46 10.77 -14.92
N PHE A 281 -12.86 11.76 -14.29
CA PHE A 281 -11.44 11.74 -14.00
C PHE A 281 -11.11 10.69 -12.94
N LEU A 282 -11.88 10.58 -11.86
CA LEU A 282 -11.69 9.58 -10.81
C LEU A 282 -11.79 8.15 -11.37
N LYS A 283 -12.76 7.88 -12.26
CA LYS A 283 -12.84 6.60 -12.99
C LYS A 283 -11.62 6.36 -13.86
N LYS A 284 -11.18 7.37 -14.65
CA LYS A 284 -10.02 7.28 -15.53
C LYS A 284 -8.71 6.97 -14.78
N VAL A 285 -8.58 7.48 -13.56
CA VAL A 285 -7.41 7.24 -12.72
C VAL A 285 -7.58 6.04 -11.76
N GLY A 286 -8.71 5.33 -11.79
CA GLY A 286 -8.94 4.12 -11.00
C GLY A 286 -9.17 4.39 -9.50
N LEU A 287 -9.69 5.56 -9.15
CA LEU A 287 -10.06 5.94 -7.77
C LEU A 287 -11.57 5.75 -7.50
N LYS A 288 -12.38 5.62 -8.55
CA LYS A 288 -13.83 5.30 -8.50
C LYS A 288 -14.11 4.22 -9.54
N GLN A 289 -14.93 3.23 -9.20
CA GLN A 289 -15.44 2.20 -10.10
C GLN A 289 -16.65 2.71 -10.90
#